data_84739b864b6bb8dc902afee998590852
#
_entry.id   84739b864b6bb8dc902afee998590852
#
_cell.length_a   1.000
_cell.length_b   1.000
_cell.length_c   1.000
_cell.angle_alpha   90.00
_cell.angle_beta   90.00
_cell.angle_gamma   90.00
#
_symmetry.space_group_name_H-M   'P 1'
#
loop_
_entity.id
_entity.type
_entity.pdbx_description
1 polymer ?
#
loop_
_entity_poly.entity_id
_entity_poly.type
_entity_poly.pdbx_seq_one_letter_code
_entity_poly.pdbx_strand_id
1 'polypeptide(L)'
;MIWQFFRVRLAAVWTFQLAAMVLAGFVVGSVSTSRAEEKKPSPCNEDAMIVVDASGSMSGNQVLGIPNSQARIDEVRTALSQVLPSATKYRRVGLLTFGPGPYNQCNVKLEFKPTPDAAGLIMSTVNALVPAGKTPLTTGVEQAAEALDFRSKPGVVVVVTDGEETCGRSPCEFAKQLHLTAQQLTVHVIGFRYDSFSWTGGNPVMDLMCLAEENNGLYIKANSEEELAEALEKTLDCPMVSQASPTSLAK
;
A
#
# COMPACT_ATOMS: atom_id res chain seq x y z
N MET A 1 -58.14 -17.89 -39.42
CA MET A 1 -59.30 -18.71 -39.08
C MET A 1 -59.55 -18.54 -37.61
N ILE A 2 -60.48 -17.69 -37.29
CA ILE A 2 -61.90 -17.98 -36.92
C ILE A 2 -61.99 -18.24 -35.42
N TRP A 3 -62.41 -17.20 -34.76
CA TRP A 3 -63.67 -17.06 -33.98
C TRP A 3 -63.63 -17.68 -32.57
N GLN A 4 -64.17 -17.17 -31.59
CA GLN A 4 -65.06 -16.06 -31.16
C GLN A 4 -65.51 -16.35 -29.74
N PHE A 5 -65.67 -15.28 -28.96
CA PHE A 5 -66.74 -14.96 -28.01
C PHE A 5 -67.22 -16.01 -27.02
N PHE A 6 -67.30 -15.63 -25.74
CA PHE A 6 -68.62 -15.42 -25.12
C PHE A 6 -68.51 -14.59 -23.85
N ARG A 7 -69.31 -13.57 -23.85
CA ARG A 7 -69.74 -12.76 -22.71
C ARG A 7 -70.73 -13.55 -21.86
N VAL A 8 -70.95 -13.13 -20.63
CA VAL A 8 -72.27 -12.80 -20.02
C VAL A 8 -72.14 -12.75 -18.48
N ARG A 9 -72.30 -11.55 -17.93
CA ARG A 9 -73.34 -10.95 -17.08
C ARG A 9 -73.39 -11.39 -15.62
N LEU A 10 -73.18 -10.39 -14.77
CA LEU A 10 -74.15 -9.71 -13.88
C LEU A 10 -74.95 -10.61 -12.93
N ALA A 11 -74.73 -10.36 -11.65
CA ALA A 11 -75.88 -9.92 -10.73
C ALA A 11 -75.32 -9.47 -9.40
N ALA A 12 -75.74 -8.33 -9.03
CA ALA A 12 -75.63 -7.74 -7.68
C ALA A 12 -76.62 -8.37 -6.70
N VAL A 13 -76.21 -8.55 -5.47
CA VAL A 13 -77.16 -8.54 -4.36
C VAL A 13 -76.51 -7.87 -3.14
N TRP A 14 -77.17 -6.88 -2.71
CA TRP A 14 -77.03 -6.15 -1.46
C TRP A 14 -77.35 -7.04 -0.26
N THR A 15 -76.65 -6.83 0.87
CA THR A 15 -77.28 -6.53 2.18
C THR A 15 -76.26 -6.39 3.29
N PHE A 16 -76.15 -5.20 3.88
CA PHE A 16 -76.36 -4.83 5.26
C PHE A 16 -75.65 -5.55 6.42
N GLN A 17 -74.84 -4.66 7.08
CA GLN A 17 -74.69 -4.46 8.55
C GLN A 17 -73.84 -5.47 9.32
N LEU A 18 -72.93 -5.03 10.12
CA LEU A 18 -72.98 -4.35 11.39
C LEU A 18 -71.57 -3.99 11.90
N ALA A 19 -71.49 -2.89 12.56
CA ALA A 19 -70.36 -2.34 13.22
C ALA A 19 -69.79 -3.26 14.32
N ALA A 20 -68.48 -3.46 14.32
CA ALA A 20 -67.75 -3.79 15.54
C ALA A 20 -66.45 -2.95 15.53
N MET A 21 -66.45 -1.90 16.34
CA MET A 21 -65.28 -1.16 16.74
C MET A 21 -64.37 -2.13 17.48
N VAL A 22 -63.24 -2.47 16.88
CA VAL A 22 -62.09 -3.02 17.59
C VAL A 22 -61.00 -1.96 17.54
N LEU A 23 -60.80 -1.31 18.67
CA LEU A 23 -59.65 -0.48 18.97
C LEU A 23 -58.38 -1.36 18.92
N ALA A 24 -57.78 -1.47 17.74
CA ALA A 24 -56.43 -2.00 17.63
C ALA A 24 -55.46 -0.84 17.83
N GLY A 25 -54.89 -0.80 19.04
CA GLY A 25 -53.78 0.13 19.35
C GLY A 25 -52.65 -0.09 18.40
N PHE A 26 -52.38 0.88 17.54
CA PHE A 26 -51.13 0.95 16.75
C PHE A 26 -50.00 1.23 17.71
N VAL A 27 -49.31 0.17 18.17
CA VAL A 27 -47.97 0.29 18.72
C VAL A 27 -47.04 0.63 17.55
N VAL A 28 -46.80 1.91 17.36
CA VAL A 28 -45.74 2.40 16.48
C VAL A 28 -44.43 2.02 17.15
N GLY A 29 -43.96 0.81 16.85
CA GLY A 29 -42.59 0.39 17.18
C GLY A 29 -41.63 1.28 16.42
N SER A 30 -40.99 2.22 17.12
CA SER A 30 -39.86 2.98 16.59
C SER A 30 -38.74 2.00 16.26
N VAL A 31 -38.65 1.60 14.99
CA VAL A 31 -37.49 0.89 14.49
C VAL A 31 -36.33 1.90 14.48
N SER A 32 -35.55 1.90 15.56
CA SER A 32 -34.26 2.58 15.59
C SER A 32 -33.40 1.88 14.59
N THR A 33 -33.34 2.39 13.37
CA THR A 33 -32.27 2.06 12.43
C THR A 33 -30.96 2.57 13.04
N SER A 34 -30.24 1.68 13.71
CA SER A 34 -28.83 1.91 14.02
C SER A 34 -28.12 2.08 12.70
N ARG A 35 -27.95 3.35 12.29
CA ARG A 35 -27.02 3.71 11.24
C ARG A 35 -25.67 3.30 11.78
N ALA A 36 -25.11 2.21 11.27
CA ALA A 36 -23.74 1.85 11.51
C ALA A 36 -22.92 3.10 11.12
N GLU A 37 -22.33 3.75 12.11
CA GLU A 37 -21.41 4.86 11.90
C GLU A 37 -20.24 4.28 11.11
N GLU A 38 -20.19 4.60 9.83
CA GLU A 38 -19.09 4.22 8.95
C GLU A 38 -17.84 4.86 9.54
N LYS A 39 -17.08 4.03 10.27
CA LYS A 39 -15.86 4.45 10.95
C LYS A 39 -14.92 4.97 9.86
N LYS A 40 -14.80 6.32 9.78
CA LYS A 40 -13.87 6.99 8.88
C LYS A 40 -12.52 6.28 8.99
N PRO A 41 -11.94 5.78 7.89
CA PRO A 41 -10.67 5.08 7.96
C PRO A 41 -9.66 5.97 8.68
N SER A 42 -9.07 5.47 9.73
CA SER A 42 -7.91 6.12 10.33
C SER A 42 -6.78 6.07 9.30
N PRO A 43 -5.95 7.11 9.14
CA PRO A 43 -4.82 7.05 8.22
C PRO A 43 -3.89 5.85 8.45
N CYS A 44 -4.03 5.19 9.58
CA CYS A 44 -3.31 3.98 9.97
C CYS A 44 -3.95 2.66 9.49
N ASN A 45 -5.09 2.70 8.82
CA ASN A 45 -5.77 1.50 8.30
C ASN A 45 -5.42 1.21 6.85
N GLU A 46 -4.59 2.03 6.22
CA GLU A 46 -4.13 1.78 4.87
C GLU A 46 -3.13 0.63 4.85
N ASP A 47 -3.35 -0.31 3.95
CA ASP A 47 -2.39 -1.37 3.67
C ASP A 47 -1.08 -0.77 3.11
N ALA A 48 0.05 -1.36 3.45
CA ALA A 48 1.34 -0.95 2.90
C ALA A 48 2.03 -2.11 2.18
N MET A 49 2.84 -1.76 1.17
CA MET A 49 3.78 -2.67 0.53
C MET A 49 5.20 -2.14 0.73
N ILE A 50 6.06 -2.95 1.31
CA ILE A 50 7.50 -2.71 1.28
C ILE A 50 8.07 -3.33 0.02
N VAL A 51 8.84 -2.55 -0.73
CA VAL A 51 9.58 -3.00 -1.92
C VAL A 51 11.06 -2.95 -1.59
N VAL A 52 11.68 -4.11 -1.51
CA VAL A 52 13.11 -4.25 -1.17
C VAL A 52 13.91 -4.56 -2.40
N ASP A 53 14.90 -3.72 -2.65
CA ASP A 53 15.93 -3.95 -3.66
C ASP A 53 16.88 -5.06 -3.21
N ALA A 54 17.00 -6.10 -4.03
CA ALA A 54 17.98 -7.15 -3.93
C ALA A 54 18.80 -7.26 -5.22
N SER A 55 19.03 -6.14 -5.91
CA SER A 55 19.93 -6.06 -7.07
C SER A 55 21.38 -6.26 -6.66
N GLY A 56 22.25 -6.46 -7.64
CA GLY A 56 23.66 -6.77 -7.40
C GLY A 56 24.41 -5.70 -6.59
N SER A 57 24.04 -4.42 -6.69
CA SER A 57 24.62 -3.32 -5.91
C SER A 57 24.39 -3.46 -4.40
N MET A 58 23.28 -4.06 -4.01
CA MET A 58 22.93 -4.31 -2.60
C MET A 58 23.88 -5.34 -1.92
N SER A 59 24.64 -6.12 -2.68
CA SER A 59 25.68 -7.01 -2.14
C SER A 59 26.91 -6.24 -1.63
N GLY A 60 27.01 -4.93 -1.94
CA GLY A 60 28.15 -4.10 -1.59
C GLY A 60 29.43 -4.56 -2.27
N ASN A 61 30.56 -4.17 -1.71
CA ASN A 61 31.89 -4.51 -2.26
C ASN A 61 32.32 -5.98 -2.02
N GLN A 62 31.44 -6.83 -1.48
CA GLN A 62 31.75 -8.26 -1.30
C GLN A 62 32.04 -8.95 -2.63
N VAL A 63 31.38 -8.52 -3.72
CA VAL A 63 31.65 -9.03 -5.07
C VAL A 63 33.07 -8.72 -5.53
N LEU A 64 33.69 -7.64 -5.03
CA LEU A 64 35.06 -7.24 -5.35
C LEU A 64 36.11 -7.84 -4.40
N GLY A 65 35.70 -8.67 -3.44
CA GLY A 65 36.62 -9.31 -2.47
C GLY A 65 37.29 -8.32 -1.51
N ILE A 66 36.69 -7.13 -1.28
CA ILE A 66 37.19 -6.15 -0.32
C ILE A 66 36.86 -6.64 1.08
N PRO A 67 37.87 -6.97 1.91
CA PRO A 67 37.59 -7.44 3.27
C PRO A 67 36.86 -6.36 4.11
N ASN A 68 35.92 -6.80 4.94
CA ASN A 68 35.16 -5.96 5.87
C ASN A 68 34.18 -4.94 5.27
N SER A 69 33.80 -5.05 4.00
CA SER A 69 32.67 -4.29 3.48
C SER A 69 31.36 -4.96 3.88
N GLN A 70 30.58 -4.32 4.71
CA GLN A 70 29.22 -4.78 5.02
C GLN A 70 28.35 -4.67 3.77
N ALA A 71 27.57 -5.69 3.47
CA ALA A 71 26.62 -5.63 2.38
C ALA A 71 25.49 -4.65 2.72
N ARG A 72 25.08 -3.83 1.75
CA ARG A 72 23.95 -2.89 1.95
C ARG A 72 22.67 -3.61 2.36
N ILE A 73 22.45 -4.80 1.83
CA ILE A 73 21.30 -5.63 2.21
C ILE A 73 21.32 -6.02 3.70
N ASP A 74 22.49 -6.17 4.33
CA ASP A 74 22.58 -6.50 5.75
C ASP A 74 22.15 -5.32 6.63
N GLU A 75 22.50 -4.10 6.22
CA GLU A 75 22.04 -2.88 6.89
C GLU A 75 20.52 -2.69 6.72
N VAL A 76 19.96 -3.01 5.54
CA VAL A 76 18.52 -3.03 5.34
C VAL A 76 17.83 -4.06 6.25
N ARG A 77 18.42 -5.24 6.41
CA ARG A 77 17.91 -6.26 7.36
C ARG A 77 17.88 -5.76 8.78
N THR A 78 18.95 -5.10 9.21
CA THR A 78 19.02 -4.53 10.56
C THR A 78 17.98 -3.44 10.76
N ALA A 79 17.90 -2.47 9.86
CA ALA A 79 16.91 -1.39 9.95
C ALA A 79 15.47 -1.91 9.95
N LEU A 80 15.15 -2.86 9.07
CA LEU A 80 13.83 -3.49 9.05
C LEU A 80 13.52 -4.23 10.37
N SER A 81 14.51 -4.92 10.96
CA SER A 81 14.31 -5.64 12.23
C SER A 81 13.96 -4.71 13.39
N GLN A 82 14.42 -3.47 13.36
CA GLN A 82 14.14 -2.44 14.37
C GLN A 82 12.73 -1.86 14.19
N VAL A 83 12.30 -1.60 12.95
CA VAL A 83 11.08 -0.85 12.67
C VAL A 83 9.84 -1.73 12.54
N LEU A 84 9.96 -2.90 11.93
CA LEU A 84 8.81 -3.76 11.61
C LEU A 84 7.94 -4.16 12.82
N PRO A 85 8.49 -4.44 14.03
CA PRO A 85 7.66 -4.80 15.17
C PRO A 85 6.64 -3.72 15.57
N SER A 86 6.98 -2.44 15.41
CA SER A 86 6.06 -1.32 15.65
C SER A 86 5.13 -1.11 14.45
N ALA A 87 5.65 -1.04 13.24
CA ALA A 87 4.91 -0.72 12.03
C ALA A 87 3.82 -1.75 11.72
N THR A 88 4.12 -3.06 11.86
CA THR A 88 3.17 -4.13 11.52
C THR A 88 2.11 -4.39 12.59
N LYS A 89 2.27 -3.81 13.78
CA LYS A 89 1.28 -3.91 14.85
C LYS A 89 -0.02 -3.19 14.52
N TYR A 90 0.06 -2.09 13.79
CA TYR A 90 -1.07 -1.20 13.52
C TYR A 90 -1.44 -1.13 12.02
N ARG A 91 -0.63 -1.73 11.17
CA ARG A 91 -0.79 -1.72 9.71
C ARG A 91 -0.55 -3.11 9.13
N ARG A 92 -1.37 -3.49 8.18
CA ARG A 92 -1.10 -4.68 7.36
C ARG A 92 0.00 -4.33 6.35
N VAL A 93 1.03 -5.14 6.31
CA VAL A 93 2.20 -4.90 5.45
C VAL A 93 2.45 -6.11 4.57
N GLY A 94 2.63 -5.87 3.29
CA GLY A 94 3.07 -6.86 2.31
C GLY A 94 4.53 -6.65 1.92
N LEU A 95 5.09 -7.61 1.21
CA LEU A 95 6.46 -7.56 0.73
C LEU A 95 6.53 -7.90 -0.75
N LEU A 96 7.28 -7.08 -1.46
CA LEU A 96 7.73 -7.33 -2.81
C LEU A 96 9.24 -7.17 -2.86
N THR A 97 9.92 -8.00 -3.62
CA THR A 97 11.36 -7.90 -3.85
C THR A 97 11.66 -7.81 -5.32
N PHE A 98 12.71 -7.10 -5.68
CA PHE A 98 13.22 -7.13 -7.04
C PHE A 98 14.74 -7.30 -7.05
N GLY A 99 15.27 -7.80 -8.16
CA GLY A 99 16.69 -8.01 -8.35
C GLY A 99 17.30 -9.28 -7.75
N PRO A 100 16.60 -10.17 -7.01
CA PRO A 100 17.23 -11.43 -6.65
C PRO A 100 17.38 -12.33 -7.87
N GLY A 101 18.45 -13.13 -7.91
CA GLY A 101 18.64 -14.14 -8.95
C GLY A 101 19.81 -13.85 -9.89
N PRO A 102 19.81 -14.41 -11.12
CA PRO A 102 20.95 -14.25 -12.03
C PRO A 102 21.22 -12.81 -12.41
N TYR A 103 22.48 -12.45 -12.54
CA TYR A 103 23.02 -11.10 -12.74
C TYR A 103 22.33 -10.27 -13.85
N ASN A 104 21.88 -10.89 -14.92
CA ASN A 104 21.31 -10.16 -16.07
C ASN A 104 19.80 -10.07 -16.08
N GLN A 105 19.10 -10.47 -15.03
CA GLN A 105 17.64 -10.58 -15.02
C GLN A 105 16.99 -9.42 -14.27
N CYS A 106 15.85 -8.98 -14.82
CA CYS A 106 14.96 -7.98 -14.23
C CYS A 106 13.84 -8.67 -13.45
N ASN A 107 14.23 -9.47 -12.47
CA ASN A 107 13.28 -10.25 -11.67
C ASN A 107 12.54 -9.37 -10.67
N VAL A 108 11.22 -9.55 -10.62
CA VAL A 108 10.34 -8.97 -9.59
C VAL A 108 9.53 -10.11 -9.01
N LYS A 109 9.39 -10.14 -7.70
CA LYS A 109 8.63 -11.15 -7.00
C LYS A 109 7.74 -10.53 -5.93
N LEU A 110 6.43 -10.70 -6.07
CA LEU A 110 5.51 -10.48 -4.97
C LEU A 110 5.66 -11.64 -3.98
N GLU A 111 6.25 -11.36 -2.83
CA GLU A 111 6.45 -12.38 -1.80
C GLU A 111 5.12 -12.71 -1.12
N PHE A 112 4.39 -11.68 -0.69
CA PHE A 112 3.02 -11.80 -0.18
C PHE A 112 2.31 -10.45 -0.13
N LYS A 113 0.97 -10.51 -0.17
CA LYS A 113 0.10 -9.34 -0.04
C LYS A 113 0.04 -8.85 1.40
N PRO A 114 -0.47 -7.62 1.64
CA PRO A 114 -0.58 -7.06 2.98
C PRO A 114 -1.25 -8.00 3.99
N THR A 115 -0.52 -8.32 5.05
CA THR A 115 -0.88 -9.29 6.08
C THR A 115 -0.70 -8.64 7.46
N PRO A 116 -1.58 -8.87 8.44
CA PRO A 116 -1.36 -8.40 9.79
C PRO A 116 -0.16 -9.11 10.45
N ASP A 117 0.49 -8.44 11.37
CA ASP A 117 1.64 -8.96 12.14
C ASP A 117 2.77 -9.54 11.26
N ALA A 118 3.02 -8.90 10.12
CA ALA A 118 3.91 -9.41 9.08
C ALA A 118 5.41 -9.36 9.42
N ALA A 119 5.83 -8.77 10.54
CA ALA A 119 7.24 -8.55 10.87
C ALA A 119 8.10 -9.81 10.72
N GLY A 120 7.69 -10.91 11.35
CA GLY A 120 8.43 -12.17 11.28
C GLY A 120 8.50 -12.75 9.87
N LEU A 121 7.42 -12.64 9.11
CA LEU A 121 7.36 -13.12 7.73
C LEU A 121 8.26 -12.30 6.81
N ILE A 122 8.23 -10.96 6.95
CA ILE A 122 9.11 -10.06 6.20
C ILE A 122 10.57 -10.40 6.50
N MET A 123 10.93 -10.47 7.79
CA MET A 123 12.31 -10.73 8.19
C MET A 123 12.82 -12.09 7.70
N SER A 124 12.00 -13.15 7.79
CA SER A 124 12.40 -14.46 7.28
C SER A 124 12.67 -14.45 5.77
N THR A 125 11.86 -13.71 5.02
CA THR A 125 12.02 -13.58 3.57
C THR A 125 13.25 -12.74 3.21
N VAL A 126 13.40 -11.55 3.82
CA VAL A 126 14.51 -10.63 3.52
C VAL A 126 15.85 -11.23 3.94
N ASN A 127 15.90 -12.00 5.01
CA ASN A 127 17.12 -12.71 5.44
C ASN A 127 17.57 -13.78 4.43
N ALA A 128 16.65 -14.34 3.65
CA ALA A 128 16.97 -15.33 2.63
C ALA A 128 17.35 -14.71 1.26
N LEU A 129 17.25 -13.40 1.08
CA LEU A 129 17.58 -12.75 -0.19
C LEU A 129 19.08 -12.82 -0.48
N VAL A 130 19.42 -13.10 -1.73
CA VAL A 130 20.77 -13.06 -2.25
C VAL A 130 20.80 -12.02 -3.38
N PRO A 131 21.39 -10.84 -3.14
CA PRO A 131 21.46 -9.78 -4.15
C PRO A 131 22.32 -10.18 -5.34
N ALA A 132 21.78 -10.04 -6.57
CA ALA A 132 22.53 -10.42 -7.76
C ALA A 132 22.08 -9.79 -9.09
N GLY A 133 20.79 -9.57 -9.32
CA GLY A 133 20.24 -9.16 -10.62
C GLY A 133 20.26 -7.67 -10.88
N LYS A 134 19.42 -7.24 -11.82
CA LYS A 134 19.21 -5.83 -12.18
C LYS A 134 18.16 -5.18 -11.28
N THR A 135 17.97 -3.88 -11.48
CA THR A 135 17.06 -3.03 -10.73
C THR A 135 15.81 -2.68 -11.56
N PRO A 136 14.78 -3.55 -11.62
CA PRO A 136 13.50 -3.25 -12.26
C PRO A 136 12.59 -2.44 -11.31
N LEU A 137 13.05 -1.27 -10.89
CA LEU A 137 12.40 -0.41 -9.92
C LEU A 137 10.94 -0.09 -10.28
N THR A 138 10.73 0.37 -11.50
CA THR A 138 9.41 0.77 -12.01
C THR A 138 8.42 -0.41 -12.00
N THR A 139 8.88 -1.58 -12.44
CA THR A 139 8.05 -2.80 -12.42
C THR A 139 7.78 -3.26 -10.99
N GLY A 140 8.73 -3.09 -10.08
CA GLY A 140 8.54 -3.38 -8.66
C GLY A 140 7.45 -2.51 -8.04
N VAL A 141 7.47 -1.21 -8.27
CA VAL A 141 6.45 -0.28 -7.76
C VAL A 141 5.09 -0.56 -8.40
N GLU A 142 5.03 -0.84 -9.71
CA GLU A 142 3.80 -1.19 -10.40
C GLU A 142 3.13 -2.43 -9.78
N GLN A 143 3.88 -3.50 -9.59
CA GLN A 143 3.34 -4.73 -9.00
C GLN A 143 2.96 -4.55 -7.52
N ALA A 144 3.69 -3.72 -6.77
CA ALA A 144 3.33 -3.39 -5.39
C ALA A 144 2.01 -2.60 -5.34
N ALA A 145 1.82 -1.62 -6.23
CA ALA A 145 0.57 -0.88 -6.36
C ALA A 145 -0.60 -1.80 -6.74
N GLU A 146 -0.40 -2.71 -7.70
CA GLU A 146 -1.42 -3.71 -8.06
C GLU A 146 -1.76 -4.64 -6.88
N ALA A 147 -0.78 -5.03 -6.06
CA ALA A 147 -1.03 -5.85 -4.88
C ALA A 147 -1.90 -5.14 -3.83
N LEU A 148 -1.86 -3.79 -3.80
CA LEU A 148 -2.69 -2.93 -2.96
C LEU A 148 -4.08 -2.66 -3.55
N ASP A 149 -4.35 -3.06 -4.80
CA ASP A 149 -5.60 -2.73 -5.50
C ASP A 149 -5.77 -1.19 -5.65
N PHE A 150 -4.69 -0.52 -6.02
CA PHE A 150 -4.49 0.94 -5.95
C PHE A 150 -5.53 1.78 -6.71
N ARG A 151 -6.24 1.19 -7.68
CA ARG A 151 -7.31 1.87 -8.42
C ARG A 151 -8.60 2.01 -7.63
N SER A 152 -8.78 1.20 -6.58
CA SER A 152 -10.01 1.12 -5.80
C SER A 152 -9.82 1.36 -4.31
N LYS A 153 -8.59 1.33 -3.82
CA LYS A 153 -8.26 1.46 -2.39
C LYS A 153 -7.09 2.40 -2.17
N PRO A 154 -7.09 3.09 -1.02
CA PRO A 154 -5.91 3.80 -0.57
C PRO A 154 -4.82 2.82 -0.17
N GLY A 155 -3.56 3.22 -0.35
CA GLY A 155 -2.43 2.40 0.02
C GLY A 155 -1.11 3.14 0.03
N VAL A 156 -0.10 2.52 0.62
CA VAL A 156 1.25 3.07 0.74
C VAL A 156 2.26 2.08 0.16
N VAL A 157 3.13 2.56 -0.69
CA VAL A 157 4.31 1.82 -1.17
C VAL A 157 5.56 2.47 -0.59
N VAL A 158 6.42 1.70 0.04
CA VAL A 158 7.72 2.15 0.55
C VAL A 158 8.82 1.37 -0.15
N VAL A 159 9.60 2.06 -0.95
CA VAL A 159 10.70 1.47 -1.71
C VAL A 159 12.02 1.74 -1.00
N VAL A 160 12.84 0.71 -0.84
CA VAL A 160 14.23 0.83 -0.38
C VAL A 160 15.12 0.36 -1.50
N THR A 161 15.97 1.25 -2.04
CA THR A 161 16.87 0.96 -3.16
C THR A 161 18.18 1.73 -3.03
N ASP A 162 19.24 1.16 -3.55
CA ASP A 162 20.57 1.80 -3.63
C ASP A 162 20.96 2.15 -5.07
N GLY A 163 20.05 1.94 -6.04
CA GLY A 163 20.33 2.03 -7.46
C GLY A 163 19.25 2.70 -8.31
N GLU A 164 19.65 2.97 -9.55
CA GLU A 164 18.79 3.48 -10.61
C GLU A 164 18.05 2.35 -11.34
N GLU A 165 16.95 2.68 -12.04
CA GLU A 165 16.27 1.78 -12.95
C GLU A 165 17.24 1.26 -14.04
N THR A 166 17.43 -0.05 -14.14
CA THR A 166 18.35 -0.67 -15.10
C THR A 166 17.67 -1.64 -16.07
N CYS A 167 16.33 -1.69 -16.04
CA CYS A 167 15.51 -2.59 -16.88
C CYS A 167 14.76 -1.85 -17.99
N GLY A 168 15.15 -0.60 -18.26
CA GLY A 168 14.77 0.13 -19.47
C GLY A 168 13.40 0.85 -19.38
N ARG A 169 12.85 1.03 -18.20
CA ARG A 169 11.64 1.87 -18.00
C ARG A 169 12.02 3.26 -17.49
N SER A 170 11.10 4.22 -17.59
CA SER A 170 11.26 5.57 -17.07
C SER A 170 10.43 5.71 -15.79
N PRO A 171 11.08 5.83 -14.61
CA PRO A 171 10.36 5.97 -13.34
C PRO A 171 9.47 7.22 -13.28
N CYS A 172 9.95 8.36 -13.80
CA CYS A 172 9.17 9.60 -13.77
C CYS A 172 7.94 9.58 -14.70
N GLU A 173 8.05 9.00 -15.90
CA GLU A 173 6.89 8.83 -16.79
C GLU A 173 5.87 7.88 -16.19
N PHE A 174 6.34 6.79 -15.59
CA PHE A 174 5.48 5.85 -14.89
C PHE A 174 4.79 6.51 -13.69
N ALA A 175 5.52 7.31 -12.90
CA ALA A 175 4.97 8.02 -11.74
C ALA A 175 3.75 8.87 -12.10
N LYS A 176 3.84 9.63 -13.20
CA LYS A 176 2.73 10.45 -13.70
C LYS A 176 1.52 9.60 -14.12
N GLN A 177 1.75 8.49 -14.80
CA GLN A 177 0.68 7.57 -15.19
C GLN A 177 0.02 6.91 -13.96
N LEU A 178 0.82 6.53 -12.98
CA LEU A 178 0.35 5.94 -11.73
C LEU A 178 -0.54 6.92 -10.97
N HIS A 179 -0.09 8.17 -10.83
CA HIS A 179 -0.85 9.24 -10.19
C HIS A 179 -2.23 9.45 -10.82
N LEU A 180 -2.31 9.44 -12.15
CA LEU A 180 -3.56 9.66 -12.89
C LEU A 180 -4.56 8.51 -12.73
N THR A 181 -4.10 7.32 -12.38
CA THR A 181 -4.93 6.11 -12.33
C THR A 181 -5.22 5.62 -10.91
N ALA A 182 -4.46 6.10 -9.94
CA ALA A 182 -4.62 5.73 -8.54
C ALA A 182 -5.78 6.47 -7.88
N GLN A 183 -6.54 5.78 -7.03
CA GLN A 183 -7.56 6.43 -6.22
C GLN A 183 -6.93 7.29 -5.12
N GLN A 184 -6.03 6.70 -4.35
CA GLN A 184 -5.25 7.37 -3.30
C GLN A 184 -4.03 6.49 -2.96
N LEU A 185 -2.95 6.66 -3.71
CA LEU A 185 -1.72 5.94 -3.49
C LEU A 185 -0.61 6.90 -3.09
N THR A 186 0.12 6.54 -2.06
CA THR A 186 1.35 7.24 -1.64
C THR A 186 2.55 6.34 -1.95
N VAL A 187 3.57 6.88 -2.62
CA VAL A 187 4.80 6.16 -2.91
C VAL A 187 5.98 6.89 -2.26
N HIS A 188 6.55 6.29 -1.22
CA HIS A 188 7.78 6.75 -0.62
C HIS A 188 8.97 6.03 -1.24
N VAL A 189 10.06 6.75 -1.45
CA VAL A 189 11.31 6.17 -1.95
C VAL A 189 12.46 6.52 -1.00
N ILE A 190 13.10 5.51 -0.47
CA ILE A 190 14.30 5.64 0.37
C ILE A 190 15.52 5.24 -0.47
N GLY A 191 16.33 6.23 -0.84
CA GLY A 191 17.59 6.03 -1.53
C GLY A 191 18.69 5.71 -0.52
N PHE A 192 19.02 4.44 -0.36
CA PHE A 192 20.00 4.00 0.64
C PHE A 192 21.41 3.97 0.08
N ARG A 193 22.33 4.78 0.66
CA ARG A 193 23.72 4.93 0.19
C ARG A 193 23.81 5.16 -1.32
N TYR A 194 22.83 5.92 -1.81
CA TYR A 194 22.69 6.21 -3.21
C TYR A 194 23.72 7.24 -3.65
N ASP A 195 24.71 6.81 -4.41
CA ASP A 195 25.68 7.69 -5.02
C ASP A 195 25.12 8.28 -6.31
N SER A 196 25.08 9.60 -6.39
CA SER A 196 24.48 10.35 -7.50
C SER A 196 25.26 10.26 -8.84
N PHE A 197 26.23 9.35 -8.92
CA PHE A 197 27.00 9.15 -10.14
C PHE A 197 26.26 8.19 -11.08
N SER A 198 25.74 8.72 -12.18
CA SER A 198 25.11 7.93 -13.23
C SER A 198 26.10 7.61 -14.36
N TRP A 199 26.26 6.34 -14.67
CA TRP A 199 27.00 5.86 -15.84
C TRP A 199 26.24 6.08 -17.15
N THR A 200 24.90 6.29 -17.08
CA THR A 200 24.02 6.41 -18.23
C THR A 200 23.80 7.85 -18.70
N GLY A 201 24.36 8.84 -17.97
CA GLY A 201 24.22 10.26 -18.28
C GLY A 201 22.85 10.87 -17.91
N GLY A 202 21.96 10.10 -17.32
CA GLY A 202 20.70 10.57 -16.73
C GLY A 202 20.90 11.24 -15.37
N ASN A 203 19.84 11.75 -14.79
CA ASN A 203 19.81 12.20 -13.40
C ASN A 203 18.95 11.23 -12.57
N PRO A 204 19.50 10.12 -12.10
CA PRO A 204 18.74 9.06 -11.47
C PRO A 204 18.14 9.48 -10.12
N VAL A 205 18.72 10.48 -9.44
CA VAL A 205 18.09 11.07 -8.24
C VAL A 205 16.79 11.74 -8.60
N MET A 206 16.71 12.43 -9.74
CA MET A 206 15.49 13.07 -10.21
C MET A 206 14.41 12.05 -10.53
N ASP A 207 14.76 10.89 -11.05
CA ASP A 207 13.79 9.81 -11.32
C ASP A 207 13.20 9.24 -10.02
N LEU A 208 14.03 9.04 -8.99
CA LEU A 208 13.57 8.59 -7.68
C LEU A 208 12.72 9.64 -6.96
N MET A 209 13.12 10.91 -7.03
CA MET A 209 12.35 12.03 -6.49
C MET A 209 11.01 12.16 -7.21
N CYS A 210 10.99 12.13 -8.54
CA CYS A 210 9.79 12.19 -9.33
C CYS A 210 8.83 11.04 -8.99
N LEU A 211 9.34 9.81 -8.82
CA LEU A 211 8.53 8.65 -8.45
C LEU A 211 7.80 8.87 -7.12
N ALA A 212 8.47 9.48 -6.15
CA ALA A 212 7.88 9.79 -4.85
C ALA A 212 6.94 11.00 -4.92
N GLU A 213 7.41 12.13 -5.41
CA GLU A 213 6.72 13.42 -5.34
C GLU A 213 5.43 13.45 -6.17
N GLU A 214 5.44 12.87 -7.38
CA GLU A 214 4.24 12.74 -8.23
C GLU A 214 3.14 11.90 -7.55
N ASN A 215 3.50 11.01 -6.62
CA ASN A 215 2.56 10.15 -5.91
C ASN A 215 2.44 10.50 -4.42
N ASN A 216 2.50 11.78 -4.08
CA ASN A 216 2.27 12.34 -2.74
C ASN A 216 3.19 11.76 -1.64
N GLY A 217 4.30 11.18 -2.01
CA GLY A 217 5.25 10.57 -1.10
C GLY A 217 6.48 11.41 -0.84
N LEU A 218 7.44 10.80 -0.14
CA LEU A 218 8.71 11.41 0.23
C LEU A 218 9.85 10.66 -0.46
N TYR A 219 10.79 11.42 -1.04
CA TYR A 219 12.11 10.91 -1.30
C TYR A 219 13.00 11.20 -0.09
N ILE A 220 13.60 10.17 0.50
CA ILE A 220 14.49 10.29 1.65
C ILE A 220 15.81 9.63 1.29
N LYS A 221 16.90 10.39 1.41
CA LYS A 221 18.24 9.84 1.30
C LYS A 221 18.71 9.37 2.68
N ALA A 222 19.16 8.13 2.78
CA ALA A 222 19.73 7.54 3.97
C ALA A 222 21.17 7.06 3.67
N ASN A 223 22.14 7.44 4.48
CA ASN A 223 23.55 7.10 4.28
C ASN A 223 24.11 6.18 5.37
N SER A 224 23.31 5.91 6.39
CA SER A 224 23.62 4.97 7.47
C SER A 224 22.42 4.07 7.79
N GLU A 225 22.66 3.04 8.56
CA GLU A 225 21.63 2.12 9.05
C GLU A 225 20.59 2.86 9.91
N GLU A 226 21.06 3.79 10.77
CA GLU A 226 20.19 4.59 11.64
C GLU A 226 19.29 5.52 10.81
N GLU A 227 19.85 6.23 9.81
CA GLU A 227 19.09 7.08 8.90
C GLU A 227 18.06 6.27 8.10
N LEU A 228 18.41 5.02 7.74
CA LEU A 228 17.48 4.11 7.07
C LEU A 228 16.34 3.69 7.99
N ALA A 229 16.62 3.38 9.26
CA ALA A 229 15.60 3.04 10.24
C ALA A 229 14.64 4.23 10.45
N GLU A 230 15.18 5.45 10.65
CA GLU A 230 14.37 6.66 10.77
C GLU A 230 13.50 6.92 9.53
N ALA A 231 14.03 6.69 8.33
CA ALA A 231 13.28 6.83 7.09
C ALA A 231 12.15 5.81 6.98
N LEU A 232 12.41 4.57 7.38
CA LEU A 232 11.40 3.50 7.43
C LEU A 232 10.31 3.81 8.46
N GLU A 233 10.67 4.24 9.66
CA GLU A 233 9.71 4.68 10.66
C GLU A 233 8.83 5.80 10.11
N LYS A 234 9.42 6.85 9.57
CA LYS A 234 8.69 7.99 9.00
C LYS A 234 7.73 7.63 7.89
N THR A 235 8.02 6.59 7.12
CA THR A 235 7.23 6.19 5.94
C THR A 235 6.24 5.06 6.22
N LEU A 236 6.51 4.24 7.23
CA LEU A 236 5.65 3.12 7.62
C LEU A 236 4.78 3.42 8.84
N ASP A 237 5.24 4.28 9.75
CA ASP A 237 4.46 4.61 10.93
C ASP A 237 3.23 5.43 10.58
N CYS A 238 2.20 5.19 11.36
CA CYS A 238 1.02 6.02 11.35
C CYS A 238 1.30 7.28 12.16
N PRO A 239 1.15 8.48 11.61
CA PRO A 239 1.18 9.66 12.45
C PRO A 239 0.10 9.51 13.53
N MET A 240 0.52 9.29 14.78
CA MET A 240 -0.38 9.32 15.93
C MET A 240 -1.00 10.71 15.92
N VAL A 241 -2.27 10.80 15.51
CA VAL A 241 -3.01 12.03 15.72
C VAL A 241 -3.01 12.26 17.21
N SER A 242 -2.10 13.10 17.68
CA SER A 242 -2.12 13.61 19.02
C SER A 242 -3.53 14.12 19.26
N GLN A 243 -4.30 13.44 20.11
CA GLN A 243 -5.55 13.97 20.61
C GLN A 243 -5.17 15.25 21.35
N ALA A 244 -5.25 16.38 20.64
CA ALA A 244 -5.24 17.67 21.29
C ALA A 244 -6.43 17.63 22.27
N SER A 245 -6.11 17.49 23.56
CA SER A 245 -7.07 17.61 24.64
C SER A 245 -7.85 18.91 24.40
N PRO A 246 -9.18 18.89 24.36
CA PRO A 246 -9.95 20.11 24.31
C PRO A 246 -9.60 20.88 25.58
N THR A 247 -8.79 21.92 25.44
CA THR A 247 -8.53 22.86 26.50
C THR A 247 -9.87 23.45 26.88
N SER A 248 -10.37 23.06 28.04
CA SER A 248 -11.50 23.63 28.72
C SER A 248 -11.32 25.16 28.80
N LEU A 249 -11.96 25.89 27.92
CA LEU A 249 -12.25 27.29 28.13
C LEU A 249 -13.49 27.41 29.02
N ALA A 250 -13.26 27.21 30.32
CA ALA A 250 -14.17 27.70 31.31
C ALA A 250 -13.90 29.21 31.48
N LYS A 251 -14.86 30.03 31.06
CA LYS A 251 -15.14 31.33 31.63
C LYS A 251 -16.58 31.76 31.33
#